data_a4de2455e3942f476403b4457f0f35bb
#
_entry.id   a4de2455e3942f476403b4457f0f35bb
#
_cell.length_a   1.000
_cell.length_b   1.000
_cell.length_c   1.000
_cell.angle_alpha   90.00
_cell.angle_beta   90.00
_cell.angle_gamma   90.00
#
_symmetry.space_group_name_H-M   'P 1'
#
loop_
_entity.id
_entity.type
_entity.pdbx_description
1 polymer ?
#
loop_
_entity_poly.entity_id
_entity_poly.type
_entity_poly.pdbx_seq_one_letter_code
_entity_poly.pdbx_strand_id
1 'polypeptide(L)'
;MDQNNKNYDNENKDFMPQGHSRRRHVEEDYFDIPEAPSRARLKTEKKSQGVLLRRIIIFAVLEVIALCGIFVYSYAAKQYAKIQRPKVSQTAIKNVNLTNEEIEAIERGYWNIAVFGVDSRNSAVGKGCNSDVIMIVSINRDTGEIKLCSVYRDTYLKTGDSTYGKINGAYCMGGPEQALKALNENLDLN
;
A
#
# COMPACT_ATOMS: atom_id res chain seq x y z
N MET A 1 -47.55 -55.60 56.73
CA MET A 1 -47.22 -57.08 56.50
C MET A 1 -45.72 -57.10 56.48
N ASP A 2 -45.29 -57.43 57.59
CA ASP A 2 -44.52 -58.57 58.10
C ASP A 2 -43.02 -58.44 57.81
N GLN A 3 -42.27 -58.14 58.88
CA GLN A 3 -41.63 -59.00 59.86
C GLN A 3 -40.52 -59.86 59.30
N ASN A 4 -39.27 -59.74 59.76
CA ASN A 4 -38.61 -60.48 60.84
C ASN A 4 -37.09 -60.17 60.77
N ASN A 5 -36.47 -59.55 61.67
CA ASN A 5 -35.91 -59.97 63.00
C ASN A 5 -35.27 -61.36 63.02
N LYS A 6 -33.95 -61.40 63.28
CA LYS A 6 -33.34 -62.27 64.25
C LYS A 6 -31.86 -61.95 64.50
N ASN A 7 -31.63 -61.52 65.76
CA ASN A 7 -30.39 -61.62 66.48
C ASN A 7 -29.86 -63.09 66.53
N TYR A 8 -28.55 -63.28 66.61
CA TYR A 8 -27.90 -64.27 67.46
C TYR A 8 -26.57 -63.76 67.99
N ASP A 9 -26.53 -63.48 69.29
CA ASP A 9 -25.35 -63.45 70.14
C ASP A 9 -24.72 -64.84 70.16
N ASN A 10 -23.42 -64.97 70.24
CA ASN A 10 -22.80 -65.76 71.36
C ASN A 10 -21.29 -65.63 71.36
N GLU A 11 -20.83 -65.25 72.50
CA GLU A 11 -19.57 -65.50 73.21
C GLU A 11 -18.77 -66.69 72.73
N ASN A 12 -17.44 -66.60 72.67
CA ASN A 12 -16.55 -67.40 73.45
C ASN A 12 -15.15 -66.83 73.66
N LYS A 13 -14.77 -66.91 74.87
CA LYS A 13 -13.55 -66.47 75.54
C LYS A 13 -12.29 -67.28 75.09
N ASP A 14 -11.19 -66.57 75.34
CA ASP A 14 -9.89 -67.08 75.78
C ASP A 14 -9.08 -68.06 74.90
N PHE A 15 -8.00 -67.50 74.40
CA PHE A 15 -6.70 -68.15 74.58
C PHE A 15 -5.55 -67.17 74.21
N MET A 16 -4.76 -66.76 75.21
CA MET A 16 -3.42 -66.20 74.96
C MET A 16 -2.41 -67.31 74.91
N PRO A 17 -1.39 -67.20 74.10
CA PRO A 17 -0.05 -67.26 74.59
C PRO A 17 0.88 -66.16 74.11
N GLN A 18 1.67 -65.71 75.05
CA GLN A 18 2.78 -64.79 74.88
C GLN A 18 3.88 -65.40 73.99
N GLY A 19 4.41 -64.60 73.09
CA GLY A 19 5.56 -64.92 72.22
C GLY A 19 6.27 -63.74 71.66
N HIS A 20 7.33 -63.35 72.26
CA HIS A 20 8.43 -62.43 71.95
C HIS A 20 8.47 -61.75 70.60
N SER A 21 8.36 -60.45 70.72
CA SER A 21 8.97 -59.36 69.99
C SER A 21 10.24 -59.69 69.21
N ARG A 22 10.19 -59.43 67.89
CA ARG A 22 11.28 -58.88 67.08
C ARG A 22 10.66 -57.86 66.16
N ARG A 23 10.72 -56.60 66.59
CA ARG A 23 10.45 -55.47 65.67
C ARG A 23 11.54 -55.46 64.60
N ARG A 24 11.21 -55.88 63.39
CA ARG A 24 11.94 -55.47 62.20
C ARG A 24 11.42 -54.11 61.82
N HIS A 25 12.28 -53.09 61.89
CA HIS A 25 12.10 -51.88 61.25
C HIS A 25 12.02 -52.14 59.72
N VAL A 26 10.83 -52.11 59.15
CA VAL A 26 10.65 -52.04 57.74
C VAL A 26 10.75 -50.48 57.49
N GLU A 27 11.87 -50.08 56.95
CA GLU A 27 11.93 -48.74 56.27
C GLU A 27 10.92 -48.82 55.13
N GLU A 28 9.78 -48.19 55.34
CA GLU A 28 8.86 -47.85 54.19
C GLU A 28 9.60 -46.89 53.32
N ASP A 29 10.18 -47.40 52.23
CA ASP A 29 10.54 -46.55 51.10
C ASP A 29 9.26 -45.85 50.62
N TYR A 30 9.06 -44.62 51.11
CA TYR A 30 8.01 -43.72 50.66
C TYR A 30 8.35 -43.33 49.23
N PHE A 31 7.80 -44.08 48.29
CA PHE A 31 7.85 -43.71 46.87
C PHE A 31 7.08 -42.42 46.73
N ASP A 32 7.81 -41.33 46.56
CA ASP A 32 7.28 -40.00 46.32
C ASP A 32 6.58 -40.02 44.95
N ILE A 33 5.30 -40.35 44.93
CA ILE A 33 4.46 -40.28 43.73
C ILE A 33 4.20 -38.81 43.51
N PRO A 34 4.73 -38.24 42.42
CA PRO A 34 4.47 -36.84 42.12
C PRO A 34 2.97 -36.59 41.99
N GLU A 35 2.44 -35.72 42.86
CA GLU A 35 1.03 -35.33 42.84
C GLU A 35 0.62 -34.90 41.43
N ALA A 36 -0.38 -35.60 40.89
CA ALA A 36 -0.95 -35.20 39.60
C ALA A 36 -1.43 -33.75 39.65
N PRO A 37 -1.09 -32.94 38.69
CA PRO A 37 -1.43 -31.50 38.69
C PRO A 37 -2.94 -31.31 38.85
N SER A 38 -3.34 -30.50 39.82
CA SER A 38 -4.74 -30.30 40.12
C SER A 38 -5.48 -29.75 38.89
N ARG A 39 -6.75 -30.13 38.70
CA ARG A 39 -7.58 -29.68 37.55
C ARG A 39 -7.64 -28.18 37.41
N ALA A 40 -7.41 -27.42 38.49
CA ALA A 40 -7.33 -25.95 38.51
C ALA A 40 -6.04 -25.46 37.84
N ARG A 41 -4.87 -26.12 38.08
CA ARG A 41 -3.59 -25.77 37.40
C ARG A 41 -3.67 -26.01 35.90
N LEU A 42 -4.23 -27.14 35.47
CA LEU A 42 -4.43 -27.47 34.05
C LEU A 42 -5.35 -26.47 33.33
N LYS A 43 -6.40 -25.96 34.01
CA LYS A 43 -7.29 -24.95 33.45
C LYS A 43 -6.60 -23.59 33.33
N THR A 44 -5.74 -23.19 34.26
CA THR A 44 -5.01 -21.92 34.25
C THR A 44 -3.94 -21.90 33.13
N GLU A 45 -3.22 -22.98 32.94
CA GLU A 45 -2.23 -23.11 31.85
C GLU A 45 -2.90 -23.06 30.48
N LYS A 46 -4.01 -23.78 30.27
CA LYS A 46 -4.77 -23.71 29.01
C LYS A 46 -5.29 -22.29 28.70
N LYS A 47 -5.74 -21.55 29.74
CA LYS A 47 -6.21 -20.18 29.57
C LYS A 47 -5.07 -19.21 29.24
N SER A 48 -3.89 -19.39 29.85
CA SER A 48 -2.67 -18.62 29.57
C SER A 48 -2.17 -18.86 28.14
N GLN A 49 -2.15 -20.12 27.70
CA GLN A 49 -1.74 -20.47 26.32
C GLN A 49 -2.68 -19.87 25.27
N GLY A 50 -4.00 -19.85 25.52
CA GLY A 50 -4.96 -19.24 24.62
C GLY A 50 -4.78 -17.72 24.44
N VAL A 51 -4.43 -17.01 25.53
CA VAL A 51 -4.13 -15.58 25.48
C VAL A 51 -2.83 -15.30 24.74
N LEU A 52 -1.80 -16.12 24.97
CA LEU A 52 -0.51 -16.02 24.28
C LEU A 52 -0.67 -16.25 22.77
N LEU A 53 -1.38 -17.32 22.40
CA LEU A 53 -1.66 -17.63 20.99
C LEU A 53 -2.41 -16.51 20.30
N ARG A 54 -3.40 -15.90 20.97
CA ARG A 54 -4.15 -14.76 20.45
C ARG A 54 -3.27 -13.55 20.19
N ARG A 55 -2.33 -13.26 21.10
CA ARG A 55 -1.34 -12.18 20.91
C ARG A 55 -0.43 -12.44 19.72
N ILE A 56 0.08 -13.67 19.62
CA ILE A 56 0.94 -14.07 18.48
C ILE A 56 0.19 -13.90 17.16
N ILE A 57 -1.07 -14.33 17.07
CA ILE A 57 -1.88 -14.16 15.86
C ILE A 57 -2.08 -12.68 15.53
N ILE A 58 -2.37 -11.83 16.52
CA ILE A 58 -2.53 -10.39 16.31
C ILE A 58 -1.22 -9.78 15.78
N PHE A 59 -0.07 -10.13 16.38
CA PHE A 59 1.23 -9.64 15.89
C PHE A 59 1.52 -10.13 14.47
N ALA A 60 1.27 -11.40 14.15
CA ALA A 60 1.44 -11.92 12.81
C ALA A 60 0.57 -11.20 11.78
N VAL A 61 -0.69 -10.92 12.12
CA VAL A 61 -1.59 -10.15 11.25
C VAL A 61 -1.08 -8.72 11.03
N LEU A 62 -0.63 -8.06 12.10
CA LEU A 62 -0.06 -6.71 12.00
C LEU A 62 1.21 -6.68 11.14
N GLU A 63 2.05 -7.70 11.27
CA GLU A 63 3.26 -7.85 10.45
C GLU A 63 2.92 -8.03 8.97
N VAL A 64 1.94 -8.88 8.64
CA VAL A 64 1.45 -9.05 7.27
C VAL A 64 0.90 -7.73 6.70
N ILE A 65 0.12 -6.98 7.48
CA ILE A 65 -0.40 -5.67 7.06
C ILE A 65 0.75 -4.69 6.80
N ALA A 66 1.76 -4.66 7.67
CA ALA A 66 2.93 -3.80 7.50
C ALA A 66 3.72 -4.16 6.23
N LEU A 67 3.95 -5.46 5.98
CA LEU A 67 4.62 -5.93 4.76
C LEU A 67 3.82 -5.59 3.50
N CYS A 68 2.50 -5.76 3.51
CA CYS A 68 1.62 -5.33 2.43
C CYS A 68 1.71 -3.81 2.19
N GLY A 69 1.74 -3.02 3.26
CA GLY A 69 1.91 -1.56 3.18
C GLY A 69 3.24 -1.17 2.52
N ILE A 70 4.34 -1.79 2.94
CA ILE A 70 5.67 -1.58 2.35
C ILE A 70 5.69 -1.99 0.87
N PHE A 71 5.06 -3.11 0.53
CA PHE A 71 4.98 -3.57 -0.86
C PHE A 71 4.21 -2.58 -1.74
N VAL A 72 3.02 -2.14 -1.31
CA VAL A 72 2.21 -1.15 -2.03
C VAL A 72 2.95 0.17 -2.17
N TYR A 73 3.59 0.64 -1.08
CA TYR A 73 4.41 1.85 -1.13
C TYR A 73 5.57 1.75 -2.12
N SER A 74 6.31 0.63 -2.08
CA SER A 74 7.43 0.37 -2.99
C SER A 74 6.99 0.29 -4.45
N TYR A 75 5.83 -0.34 -4.69
CA TYR A 75 5.23 -0.41 -6.02
C TYR A 75 4.83 0.99 -6.52
N ALA A 76 4.12 1.76 -5.70
CA ALA A 76 3.73 3.12 -6.01
C ALA A 76 4.95 4.00 -6.28
N ALA A 77 5.97 3.95 -5.41
CA ALA A 77 7.21 4.70 -5.57
C ALA A 77 7.92 4.38 -6.90
N LYS A 78 7.97 3.09 -7.29
CA LYS A 78 8.52 2.69 -8.59
C LYS A 78 7.71 3.24 -9.77
N GLN A 79 6.39 3.32 -9.68
CA GLN A 79 5.57 3.92 -10.72
C GLN A 79 5.75 5.44 -10.78
N TYR A 80 5.81 6.11 -9.62
CA TYR A 80 6.10 7.54 -9.55
C TYR A 80 7.48 7.89 -10.13
N ALA A 81 8.49 7.05 -9.92
CA ALA A 81 9.83 7.25 -10.48
C ALA A 81 9.87 7.19 -12.02
N LYS A 82 8.87 6.56 -12.65
CA LYS A 82 8.74 6.54 -14.12
C LYS A 82 8.18 7.84 -14.69
N ILE A 83 7.56 8.68 -13.87
CA ILE A 83 7.03 9.97 -14.30
C ILE A 83 8.20 10.91 -14.51
N GLN A 84 8.55 11.12 -15.75
CA GLN A 84 9.55 12.10 -16.14
C GLN A 84 8.92 13.49 -16.09
N ARG A 85 9.55 14.41 -15.37
CA ARG A 85 9.13 15.82 -15.29
C ARG A 85 10.17 16.66 -16.05
N PRO A 86 9.97 16.91 -17.34
CA PRO A 86 10.87 17.77 -18.09
C PRO A 86 10.83 19.17 -17.49
N LYS A 87 12.00 19.78 -17.33
CA LYS A 87 12.10 21.17 -16.93
C LYS A 87 11.79 22.04 -18.15
N VAL A 88 10.63 22.66 -18.17
CA VAL A 88 10.23 23.60 -19.21
C VAL A 88 10.41 25.01 -18.65
N SER A 89 11.15 25.85 -19.37
CA SER A 89 11.32 27.25 -18.97
C SER A 89 10.08 28.05 -19.38
N GLN A 90 9.39 28.65 -18.44
CA GLN A 90 8.23 29.51 -18.69
C GLN A 90 8.59 30.69 -19.63
N THR A 91 9.79 31.21 -19.49
CA THR A 91 10.28 32.29 -20.36
C THR A 91 10.46 31.85 -21.81
N ALA A 92 10.91 30.58 -22.00
CA ALA A 92 11.17 30.06 -23.34
C ALA A 92 9.90 29.71 -24.13
N ILE A 93 8.80 29.39 -23.43
CA ILE A 93 7.52 29.05 -24.05
C ILE A 93 6.58 30.25 -24.20
N LYS A 94 6.95 31.39 -23.64
CA LYS A 94 6.15 32.62 -23.70
C LYS A 94 5.85 33.00 -25.14
N ASN A 95 4.59 33.34 -25.43
CA ASN A 95 4.18 33.78 -26.76
C ASN A 95 4.75 35.16 -27.04
N VAL A 96 5.62 35.24 -28.04
CA VAL A 96 6.28 36.49 -28.45
C VAL A 96 5.38 37.44 -29.27
N ASN A 97 4.23 36.94 -29.73
CA ASN A 97 3.29 37.72 -30.54
C ASN A 97 2.31 38.54 -29.67
N LEU A 98 2.21 38.19 -28.37
CA LEU A 98 1.29 38.81 -27.42
C LEU A 98 2.00 39.83 -26.52
N THR A 99 1.28 40.88 -26.16
CA THR A 99 1.73 41.86 -25.16
C THR A 99 1.68 41.24 -23.76
N ASN A 100 2.37 41.83 -22.78
CA ASN A 100 2.34 41.35 -21.41
C ASN A 100 0.93 41.39 -20.79
N GLU A 101 0.15 42.44 -21.13
CA GLU A 101 -1.23 42.62 -20.67
C GLU A 101 -2.14 41.51 -21.19
N GLU A 102 -1.99 41.12 -22.47
CA GLU A 102 -2.75 40.03 -23.07
C GLU A 102 -2.39 38.69 -22.44
N ILE A 103 -1.11 38.43 -22.21
CA ILE A 103 -0.64 37.20 -21.54
C ILE A 103 -1.23 37.13 -20.12
N GLU A 104 -1.14 38.18 -19.33
CA GLU A 104 -1.73 38.22 -18.00
C GLU A 104 -3.25 38.01 -18.00
N ALA A 105 -3.94 38.54 -19.02
CA ALA A 105 -5.38 38.33 -19.18
C ALA A 105 -5.71 36.84 -19.46
N ILE A 106 -4.94 36.20 -20.34
CA ILE A 106 -5.08 34.77 -20.63
C ILE A 106 -4.80 33.94 -19.37
N GLU A 107 -3.69 34.16 -18.68
CA GLU A 107 -3.30 33.42 -17.48
C GLU A 107 -4.29 33.58 -16.32
N ARG A 108 -4.93 34.73 -16.20
CA ARG A 108 -5.99 34.94 -15.20
C ARG A 108 -7.28 34.24 -15.56
N GLY A 109 -7.68 34.25 -16.83
CA GLY A 109 -8.96 33.73 -17.29
C GLY A 109 -8.94 32.23 -17.61
N TYR A 110 -7.80 31.70 -18.05
CA TYR A 110 -7.72 30.34 -18.57
C TYR A 110 -6.50 29.59 -18.05
N TRP A 111 -6.68 28.31 -17.91
CA TRP A 111 -5.60 27.36 -17.63
C TRP A 111 -5.43 26.45 -18.84
N ASN A 112 -4.37 26.68 -19.63
CA ASN A 112 -4.07 25.92 -20.82
C ASN A 112 -3.07 24.83 -20.53
N ILE A 113 -3.44 23.59 -20.86
CA ILE A 113 -2.62 22.38 -20.62
C ILE A 113 -2.43 21.69 -21.98
N ALA A 114 -1.19 21.55 -22.43
CA ALA A 114 -0.90 20.75 -23.60
C ALA A 114 -0.59 19.29 -23.21
N VAL A 115 -1.24 18.37 -23.89
CA VAL A 115 -1.06 16.92 -23.72
C VAL A 115 -0.45 16.36 -25.00
N PHE A 116 0.70 15.71 -24.88
CA PHE A 116 1.39 15.08 -26.00
C PHE A 116 1.42 13.56 -25.83
N GLY A 117 0.95 12.83 -26.82
CA GLY A 117 1.18 11.39 -26.95
C GLY A 117 2.42 11.17 -27.82
N VAL A 118 3.46 10.61 -27.24
CA VAL A 118 4.78 10.45 -27.89
C VAL A 118 5.08 8.98 -28.12
N ASP A 119 5.45 8.60 -29.34
CA ASP A 119 5.97 7.26 -29.61
C ASP A 119 7.47 7.19 -29.28
N SER A 120 7.76 6.56 -28.15
CA SER A 120 9.14 6.39 -27.68
C SER A 120 9.49 4.92 -27.53
N ARG A 121 10.39 4.43 -28.38
CA ARG A 121 10.86 3.03 -28.35
C ARG A 121 11.70 2.71 -27.09
N ASN A 122 12.30 3.72 -26.48
CA ASN A 122 13.21 3.54 -25.33
C ASN A 122 12.65 4.09 -24.01
N SER A 123 11.34 4.35 -23.92
CA SER A 123 10.71 4.98 -22.76
C SER A 123 11.31 6.36 -22.38
N ALA A 124 12.16 6.93 -23.21
CA ALA A 124 12.70 8.28 -23.02
C ALA A 124 11.73 9.29 -23.63
N VAL A 125 11.24 10.22 -22.83
CA VAL A 125 10.35 11.31 -23.27
C VAL A 125 11.19 12.56 -23.47
N GLY A 126 11.21 13.08 -24.69
CA GLY A 126 12.03 14.28 -25.00
C GLY A 126 12.39 14.40 -26.48
N LYS A 127 13.51 15.04 -26.74
CA LYS A 127 14.02 15.22 -28.11
C LYS A 127 14.23 13.88 -28.82
N GLY A 128 13.97 13.84 -30.11
CA GLY A 128 14.15 12.65 -30.94
C GLY A 128 12.89 11.77 -31.09
N CYS A 129 11.79 12.13 -30.43
CA CYS A 129 10.50 11.44 -30.54
C CYS A 129 9.45 12.37 -31.17
N ASN A 130 8.66 11.85 -32.11
CA ASN A 130 7.52 12.60 -32.64
C ASN A 130 6.33 12.55 -31.71
N SER A 131 5.55 13.63 -31.66
CA SER A 131 4.25 13.64 -30.97
C SER A 131 3.16 13.24 -31.96
N ASP A 132 2.56 12.06 -31.76
CA ASP A 132 1.47 11.58 -32.61
C ASP A 132 0.11 12.04 -32.18
N VAL A 133 -0.04 12.38 -30.90
CA VAL A 133 -1.25 13.02 -30.35
C VAL A 133 -0.85 14.37 -29.75
N ILE A 134 -1.60 15.40 -30.12
CA ILE A 134 -1.43 16.74 -29.60
C ILE A 134 -2.82 17.25 -29.23
N MET A 135 -3.04 17.55 -27.96
CA MET A 135 -4.30 18.03 -27.44
C MET A 135 -4.07 19.21 -26.51
N ILE A 136 -4.89 20.22 -26.63
CA ILE A 136 -4.91 21.35 -25.72
C ILE A 136 -6.19 21.29 -24.90
N VAL A 137 -6.05 21.31 -23.59
CA VAL A 137 -7.14 21.41 -22.61
C VAL A 137 -7.14 22.84 -22.10
N SER A 138 -8.18 23.61 -22.40
CA SER A 138 -8.36 24.98 -21.91
C SER A 138 -9.47 24.97 -20.85
N ILE A 139 -9.15 25.41 -19.66
CA ILE A 139 -10.08 25.45 -18.52
C ILE A 139 -10.34 26.92 -18.18
N ASN A 140 -11.58 27.36 -18.34
CA ASN A 140 -11.99 28.66 -17.86
C ASN A 140 -12.03 28.68 -16.34
N ARG A 141 -11.25 29.53 -15.70
CA ARG A 141 -11.09 29.56 -14.23
C ARG A 141 -12.29 30.16 -13.50
N ASP A 142 -13.08 30.97 -14.19
CA ASP A 142 -14.24 31.62 -13.58
C ASP A 142 -15.49 30.76 -13.68
N THR A 143 -15.69 30.11 -14.84
CA THR A 143 -16.90 29.29 -15.10
C THR A 143 -16.69 27.77 -14.88
N GLY A 144 -15.43 27.30 -14.86
CA GLY A 144 -15.11 25.88 -14.84
C GLY A 144 -15.36 25.17 -16.19
N GLU A 145 -15.71 25.94 -17.27
CA GLU A 145 -15.89 25.36 -18.60
C GLU A 145 -14.57 24.77 -19.11
N ILE A 146 -14.63 23.56 -19.66
CA ILE A 146 -13.47 22.87 -20.23
C ILE A 146 -13.65 22.74 -21.74
N LYS A 147 -12.67 23.23 -22.51
CA LYS A 147 -12.59 23.06 -23.96
C LYS A 147 -11.43 22.15 -24.31
N LEU A 148 -11.66 21.24 -25.22
CA LEU A 148 -10.64 20.31 -25.75
C LEU A 148 -10.42 20.66 -27.23
N CYS A 149 -9.17 20.93 -27.60
CA CYS A 149 -8.76 21.13 -28.99
C CYS A 149 -7.72 20.11 -29.37
N SER A 150 -8.01 19.29 -30.36
CA SER A 150 -7.05 18.35 -30.95
C SER A 150 -6.35 18.96 -32.14
N VAL A 151 -5.03 18.99 -32.10
CA VAL A 151 -4.20 19.50 -33.21
C VAL A 151 -3.66 18.30 -33.99
N TYR A 152 -3.96 18.26 -35.31
CA TYR A 152 -3.45 17.18 -36.14
C TYR A 152 -1.93 17.24 -36.22
N ARG A 153 -1.27 16.10 -36.03
CA ARG A 153 0.20 16.00 -36.00
C ARG A 153 0.88 16.53 -37.26
N ASP A 154 0.21 16.44 -38.41
CA ASP A 154 0.71 16.87 -39.70
C ASP A 154 0.35 18.34 -40.05
N THR A 155 -0.28 19.05 -39.11
CA THR A 155 -0.58 20.49 -39.32
C THR A 155 0.70 21.26 -39.55
N TYR A 156 0.74 22.03 -40.64
CA TYR A 156 1.90 22.80 -41.05
C TYR A 156 1.88 24.18 -40.36
N LEU A 157 2.80 24.36 -39.43
CA LEU A 157 2.88 25.55 -38.57
C LEU A 157 4.32 26.06 -38.49
N LYS A 158 4.50 27.26 -37.92
CA LYS A 158 5.81 27.77 -37.54
C LYS A 158 6.31 26.92 -36.36
N THR A 159 7.33 26.11 -36.57
CA THR A 159 7.91 25.18 -35.58
C THR A 159 9.20 25.66 -34.95
N GLY A 160 9.73 26.80 -35.43
CA GLY A 160 10.92 27.47 -34.92
C GLY A 160 10.97 28.91 -35.40
N ASP A 161 12.00 29.68 -35.03
CA ASP A 161 12.07 31.10 -35.25
C ASP A 161 11.88 31.49 -36.72
N SER A 162 12.41 30.71 -37.64
CA SER A 162 12.24 30.92 -39.11
C SER A 162 11.90 29.61 -39.82
N THR A 163 11.48 28.60 -39.09
CA THR A 163 11.25 27.24 -39.63
C THR A 163 9.78 26.92 -39.60
N TYR A 164 9.25 26.46 -40.73
CA TYR A 164 7.90 25.94 -40.84
C TYR A 164 7.94 24.45 -41.12
N GLY A 165 7.01 23.70 -40.56
CA GLY A 165 6.94 22.26 -40.73
C GLY A 165 5.73 21.65 -40.04
N LYS A 166 5.69 20.32 -40.04
CA LYS A 166 4.67 19.57 -39.29
C LYS A 166 4.86 19.80 -37.80
N ILE A 167 3.80 20.06 -37.07
CA ILE A 167 3.86 20.35 -35.61
C ILE A 167 4.43 19.19 -34.78
N ASN A 168 4.23 17.93 -35.19
CA ASN A 168 4.83 16.78 -34.53
C ASN A 168 6.37 16.84 -34.54
N GLY A 169 6.97 17.43 -35.58
CA GLY A 169 8.41 17.64 -35.70
C GLY A 169 8.96 18.65 -34.67
N ALA A 170 8.18 19.60 -34.21
CA ALA A 170 8.61 20.52 -33.16
C ALA A 170 8.99 19.79 -31.88
N TYR A 171 8.21 18.79 -31.50
CA TYR A 171 8.53 17.93 -30.34
C TYR A 171 9.81 17.12 -30.57
N CYS A 172 10.00 16.58 -31.78
CA CYS A 172 11.21 15.82 -32.12
C CYS A 172 12.48 16.69 -32.04
N MET A 173 12.41 17.95 -32.54
CA MET A 173 13.54 18.87 -32.59
C MET A 173 13.94 19.43 -31.22
N GLY A 174 12.98 19.87 -30.42
CA GLY A 174 13.22 20.61 -29.16
C GLY A 174 12.53 20.03 -27.93
N GLY A 175 11.84 18.87 -28.07
CA GLY A 175 11.07 18.28 -26.98
C GLY A 175 9.80 19.08 -26.65
N PRO A 176 9.26 18.92 -25.45
CA PRO A 176 8.03 19.58 -25.04
C PRO A 176 8.11 21.11 -25.07
N GLU A 177 9.27 21.67 -24.78
CA GLU A 177 9.47 23.12 -24.77
C GLU A 177 9.28 23.75 -26.19
N GLN A 178 9.90 23.14 -27.21
CA GLN A 178 9.76 23.61 -28.57
C GLN A 178 8.34 23.43 -29.12
N ALA A 179 7.70 22.30 -28.75
CA ALA A 179 6.32 22.02 -29.14
C ALA A 179 5.35 23.05 -28.50
N LEU A 180 5.52 23.35 -27.20
CA LEU A 180 4.73 24.34 -26.50
C LEU A 180 4.91 25.74 -27.09
N LYS A 181 6.17 26.18 -27.36
CA LYS A 181 6.47 27.45 -28.03
C LYS A 181 5.75 27.53 -29.36
N ALA A 182 5.84 26.49 -30.18
CA ALA A 182 5.16 26.46 -31.47
C ALA A 182 3.63 26.57 -31.34
N LEU A 183 3.01 25.86 -30.39
CA LEU A 183 1.57 25.95 -30.15
C LEU A 183 1.17 27.34 -29.67
N ASN A 184 1.89 27.92 -28.74
CA ASN A 184 1.61 29.23 -28.20
C ASN A 184 1.68 30.31 -29.30
N GLU A 185 2.72 30.31 -30.13
CA GLU A 185 2.90 31.31 -31.19
C GLU A 185 1.90 31.19 -32.34
N ASN A 186 1.41 29.97 -32.67
CA ASN A 186 0.49 29.78 -33.78
C ASN A 186 -1.00 29.80 -33.40
N LEU A 187 -1.32 29.64 -32.13
CA LEU A 187 -2.69 29.55 -31.64
C LEU A 187 -3.03 30.68 -30.63
N ASP A 188 -2.15 31.66 -30.49
CA ASP A 188 -2.28 32.76 -29.54
C ASP A 188 -2.61 32.28 -28.11
N LEU A 189 -1.88 31.26 -27.67
CA LEU A 189 -1.95 30.72 -26.33
C LEU A 189 -0.79 31.21 -25.46
N ASN A 190 -0.89 31.00 -24.16
CA ASN A 190 0.22 31.09 -23.22
C ASN A 190 0.07 30.11 -22.07
#